data_3bde8040ee4ad90223843cdea543b490
#
_entry.id   3bde8040ee4ad90223843cdea543b490
#
_cell.length_a   1.000
_cell.length_b   1.000
_cell.length_c   1.000
_cell.angle_alpha   90.00
_cell.angle_beta   90.00
_cell.angle_gamma   90.00
#
_symmetry.space_group_name_H-M   'P 1'
#
loop_
_entity.id
_entity.type
_entity.pdbx_description
1 polymer ?
#
loop_
_entity_poly.entity_id
_entity_poly.type
_entity_poly.pdbx_seq_one_letter_code
_entity_poly.pdbx_strand_id
1 'polypeptide(L)'
;MNLLLDTCVFIDYLGRKEPFFSAAEQVIAAGFFGDAKLWLPVQSLTDAFYVLRKYIPADKLQSMLKTVCAHISLVDLCAQDSLRALSLGWSDIEDCQVALAAEKAKADYLITRDVKGFARSLVPPMSPEDWLQMMRDTQGLSYEMVDW
;
A
#
# COMPACT_ATOMS: atom_id res chain seq x y z
N MET A 1 -8.61 7.05 -10.05
CA MET A 1 -7.27 7.30 -9.46
C MET A 1 -6.62 5.98 -9.11
N ASN A 2 -5.35 5.79 -9.45
CA ASN A 2 -4.57 4.59 -9.12
C ASN A 2 -3.64 4.87 -7.93
N LEU A 3 -3.70 4.06 -6.89
CA LEU A 3 -2.85 4.16 -5.71
C LEU A 3 -2.02 2.89 -5.55
N LEU A 4 -0.72 3.01 -5.36
CA LEU A 4 0.08 1.90 -4.88
C LEU A 4 0.21 2.00 -3.37
N LEU A 5 -0.07 0.91 -2.67
CA LEU A 5 0.10 0.81 -1.23
C LEU A 5 1.51 0.30 -0.91
N ASP A 6 2.22 1.05 -0.08
CA ASP A 6 3.44 0.57 0.53
C ASP A 6 3.12 -0.56 1.53
N THR A 7 4.05 -1.49 1.68
CA THR A 7 3.92 -2.64 2.58
C THR A 7 3.54 -2.23 4.01
N CYS A 8 4.10 -1.14 4.52
CA CYS A 8 3.80 -0.67 5.87
C CYS A 8 2.32 -0.29 6.05
N VAL A 9 1.71 0.37 5.07
CA VAL A 9 0.28 0.75 5.12
C VAL A 9 -0.62 -0.49 5.06
N PHE A 10 -0.24 -1.46 4.23
CA PHE A 10 -0.95 -2.73 4.14
C PHE A 10 -0.90 -3.54 5.45
N ILE A 11 0.28 -3.57 6.09
CA ILE A 11 0.47 -4.21 7.41
C ILE A 11 -0.33 -3.48 8.49
N ASP A 12 -0.35 -2.15 8.48
CA ASP A 12 -1.12 -1.34 9.44
C ASP A 12 -2.61 -1.67 9.37
N TYR A 13 -3.13 -1.85 8.17
CA TYR A 13 -4.52 -2.27 7.96
C TYR A 13 -4.79 -3.69 8.46
N LEU A 14 -4.03 -4.67 7.97
CA LEU A 14 -4.25 -6.08 8.34
C LEU A 14 -4.03 -6.36 9.82
N GLY A 15 -3.02 -5.76 10.40
CA GLY A 15 -2.63 -5.94 11.81
C GLY A 15 -3.38 -5.03 12.78
N ARG A 16 -4.25 -4.16 12.30
CA ARG A 16 -4.96 -3.13 13.08
C ARG A 16 -4.00 -2.32 13.95
N LYS A 17 -2.90 -1.88 13.35
CA LYS A 17 -1.79 -1.23 14.06
C LYS A 17 -2.09 0.22 14.38
N GLU A 18 -2.36 0.51 15.66
CA GLU A 18 -2.53 1.89 16.12
C GLU A 18 -1.16 2.65 16.22
N PRO A 19 -1.14 3.95 15.96
CA PRO A 19 -2.26 4.85 15.60
C PRO A 19 -2.57 4.90 14.09
N PHE A 20 -1.98 4.04 13.27
CA PHE A 20 -2.00 4.10 11.80
C PHE A 20 -3.21 3.40 11.17
N PHE A 21 -3.86 2.53 11.93
CA PHE A 21 -4.94 1.67 11.41
C PHE A 21 -6.07 2.46 10.77
N SER A 22 -6.58 3.49 11.45
CA SER A 22 -7.74 4.24 10.96
C SER A 22 -7.52 4.88 9.60
N ALA A 23 -6.36 5.49 9.38
CA ALA A 23 -6.04 6.10 8.08
C ALA A 23 -5.85 5.03 7.00
N ALA A 24 -5.18 3.92 7.31
CA ALA A 24 -5.01 2.81 6.39
C ALA A 24 -6.36 2.18 6.00
N GLU A 25 -7.25 1.96 6.97
CA GLU A 25 -8.60 1.43 6.74
C GLU A 25 -9.42 2.33 5.80
N GLN A 26 -9.37 3.64 5.99
CA GLN A 26 -10.08 4.60 5.14
C GLN A 26 -9.56 4.59 3.70
N VAL A 27 -8.25 4.45 3.48
CA VAL A 27 -7.67 4.29 2.13
C VAL A 27 -8.17 2.99 1.48
N ILE A 28 -8.21 1.89 2.23
CA ILE A 28 -8.77 0.61 1.75
C ILE A 28 -10.26 0.76 1.43
N ALA A 29 -11.02 1.47 2.27
CA ALA A 29 -12.43 1.77 2.04
C ALA A 29 -12.67 2.50 0.71
N ALA A 30 -11.84 3.47 0.38
CA ALA A 30 -11.93 4.17 -0.91
C ALA A 30 -11.78 3.22 -2.11
N GLY A 31 -10.94 2.18 -1.97
CA GLY A 31 -10.83 1.12 -2.96
C GLY A 31 -12.11 0.27 -3.07
N PHE A 32 -12.70 -0.06 -1.95
CA PHE A 32 -13.98 -0.80 -1.90
C PHE A 32 -15.13 -0.05 -2.56
N PHE A 33 -15.22 1.26 -2.34
CA PHE A 33 -16.25 2.11 -2.95
C PHE A 33 -15.99 2.43 -4.42
N GLY A 34 -14.79 2.11 -4.94
CA GLY A 34 -14.43 2.38 -6.32
C GLY A 34 -13.94 3.79 -6.59
N ASP A 35 -13.72 4.61 -5.55
CA ASP A 35 -13.18 5.97 -5.68
C ASP A 35 -11.68 5.95 -6.03
N ALA A 36 -11.00 4.87 -5.64
CA ALA A 36 -9.61 4.60 -6.01
C ALA A 36 -9.43 3.14 -6.45
N LYS A 37 -8.52 2.90 -7.39
CA LYS A 37 -8.03 1.57 -7.70
C LYS A 37 -6.74 1.32 -6.92
N LEU A 38 -6.77 0.34 -6.03
CA LEU A 38 -5.64 0.01 -5.17
C LEU A 38 -4.76 -1.06 -5.82
N TRP A 39 -3.47 -0.86 -5.71
CA TRP A 39 -2.41 -1.77 -6.15
C TRP A 39 -1.49 -2.11 -4.99
N LEU A 40 -1.00 -3.35 -4.98
CA LEU A 40 -0.06 -3.84 -3.99
C LEU A 40 1.03 -4.65 -4.69
N PRO A 41 2.33 -4.45 -4.35
CA PRO A 41 3.38 -5.33 -4.86
C PRO A 41 3.17 -6.76 -4.37
N VAL A 42 3.38 -7.76 -5.24
CA VAL A 42 3.20 -9.16 -4.88
C VAL A 42 4.04 -9.56 -3.66
N GLN A 43 5.28 -9.07 -3.55
CA GLN A 43 6.14 -9.37 -2.41
C GLN A 43 5.58 -8.85 -1.08
N SER A 44 4.76 -7.79 -1.09
CA SER A 44 4.14 -7.25 0.12
C SER A 44 3.20 -8.25 0.81
N LEU A 45 2.64 -9.21 0.07
CA LEU A 45 1.86 -10.31 0.64
C LEU A 45 2.73 -11.19 1.55
N THR A 46 3.90 -11.58 1.06
CA THR A 46 4.84 -12.41 1.81
C THR A 46 5.41 -11.64 3.01
N ASP A 47 5.77 -10.38 2.81
CA ASP A 47 6.30 -9.52 3.88
C ASP A 47 5.26 -9.32 4.99
N ALA A 48 4.02 -9.02 4.63
CA ALA A 48 2.93 -8.90 5.58
C ALA A 48 2.67 -10.21 6.34
N PHE A 49 2.68 -11.35 5.64
CA PHE A 49 2.56 -12.66 6.28
C PHE A 49 3.67 -12.89 7.31
N TYR A 50 4.92 -12.64 6.95
CA TYR A 50 6.06 -12.84 7.85
C TYR A 50 6.00 -11.95 9.10
N VAL A 51 5.58 -10.70 8.96
CA VAL A 51 5.45 -9.78 10.08
C VAL A 51 4.29 -10.18 10.99
N LEU A 52 3.12 -10.48 10.42
CA LEU A 52 1.88 -10.66 11.17
C LEU A 52 1.69 -12.07 11.73
N ARG A 53 2.37 -13.10 11.21
CA ARG A 53 2.27 -14.48 11.70
C ARG A 53 2.65 -14.65 13.16
N LYS A 54 3.36 -13.68 13.74
CA LYS A 54 3.70 -13.67 15.17
C LYS A 54 2.50 -13.36 16.06
N TYR A 55 1.47 -12.74 15.51
CA TYR A 55 0.30 -12.22 16.23
C TYR A 55 -1.01 -12.85 15.78
N ILE A 56 -1.07 -13.31 14.54
CA ILE A 56 -2.27 -13.87 13.91
C ILE A 56 -1.97 -15.28 13.43
N PRO A 57 -2.82 -16.29 13.76
CA PRO A 57 -2.66 -17.66 13.25
C PRO A 57 -2.57 -17.68 11.72
N ALA A 58 -1.70 -18.55 11.18
CA ALA A 58 -1.36 -18.60 9.76
C ALA A 58 -2.58 -18.84 8.84
N ASP A 59 -3.49 -19.72 9.23
CA ASP A 59 -4.71 -20.03 8.49
C ASP A 59 -5.65 -18.82 8.41
N LYS A 60 -5.84 -18.14 9.55
CA LYS A 60 -6.62 -16.89 9.62
C LYS A 60 -5.98 -15.79 8.77
N LEU A 61 -4.68 -15.62 8.87
CA LEU A 61 -3.94 -14.60 8.12
C LEU A 61 -4.03 -14.85 6.60
N GLN A 62 -3.88 -16.09 6.15
CA GLN A 62 -4.06 -16.44 4.73
C GLN A 62 -5.49 -16.18 4.25
N SER A 63 -6.48 -16.45 5.07
CA SER A 63 -7.89 -16.14 4.76
C SER A 63 -8.11 -14.62 4.63
N MET A 64 -7.54 -13.83 5.53
CA MET A 64 -7.59 -12.36 5.47
C MET A 64 -6.92 -11.82 4.18
N LEU A 65 -5.73 -12.31 3.85
CA LEU A 65 -5.01 -11.95 2.64
C LEU A 65 -5.83 -12.27 1.39
N LYS A 66 -6.43 -13.46 1.33
CA LYS A 66 -7.30 -13.86 0.22
C LYS A 66 -8.49 -12.92 0.05
N THR A 67 -9.14 -12.54 1.14
CA THR A 67 -10.29 -11.64 1.14
C THR A 67 -9.91 -10.26 0.61
N VAL A 68 -8.82 -9.69 1.13
CA VAL A 68 -8.36 -8.35 0.72
C VAL A 68 -7.90 -8.34 -0.74
N CYS A 69 -7.19 -9.39 -1.19
CA CYS A 69 -6.75 -9.50 -2.59
C CYS A 69 -7.88 -9.65 -3.61
N ALA A 70 -9.12 -9.89 -3.16
CA ALA A 70 -10.27 -9.81 -4.05
C ALA A 70 -10.61 -8.36 -4.48
N HIS A 71 -10.11 -7.38 -3.74
CA HIS A 71 -10.41 -5.95 -3.92
C HIS A 71 -9.19 -5.09 -4.24
N ILE A 72 -7.98 -5.63 -4.08
CA ILE A 72 -6.71 -4.96 -4.39
C ILE A 72 -6.06 -5.67 -5.58
N SER A 73 -5.64 -4.91 -6.58
CA SER A 73 -4.89 -5.44 -7.70
C SER A 73 -3.43 -5.70 -7.30
N LEU A 74 -2.88 -6.83 -7.73
CA LEU A 74 -1.48 -7.12 -7.49
C LEU A 74 -0.62 -6.68 -8.68
N VAL A 75 0.57 -6.17 -8.40
CA VAL A 75 1.59 -5.86 -9.40
C VAL A 75 2.84 -6.70 -9.10
N ASP A 76 3.31 -7.44 -10.11
CA ASP A 76 4.51 -8.24 -10.00
C ASP A 76 5.75 -7.46 -10.46
N LEU A 77 6.90 -7.81 -9.87
CA LEU A 77 8.20 -7.38 -10.33
C LEU A 77 8.93 -8.58 -10.92
N CYS A 78 9.42 -8.43 -12.15
CA CYS A 78 10.23 -9.45 -12.80
C CYS A 78 11.71 -9.30 -12.40
N ALA A 79 12.53 -10.26 -12.84
CA ALA A 79 13.98 -10.24 -12.57
C ALA A 79 14.65 -8.93 -13.03
N GLN A 80 14.24 -8.39 -14.18
CA GLN A 80 14.78 -7.13 -14.69
C GLN A 80 14.46 -5.94 -13.77
N ASP A 81 13.25 -5.90 -13.19
CA ASP A 81 12.85 -4.84 -12.24
C ASP A 81 13.75 -4.88 -11.00
N SER A 82 14.03 -6.08 -10.49
CA SER A 82 14.91 -6.26 -9.33
C SER A 82 16.36 -5.87 -9.63
N LEU A 83 16.87 -6.23 -10.81
CA LEU A 83 18.21 -5.80 -11.25
C LEU A 83 18.29 -4.29 -11.44
N ARG A 84 17.23 -3.67 -11.98
CA ARG A 84 17.12 -2.22 -12.08
C ARG A 84 17.15 -1.56 -10.70
N ALA A 85 16.41 -2.10 -9.73
CA ALA A 85 16.42 -1.60 -8.36
C ALA A 85 17.82 -1.60 -7.75
N LEU A 86 18.57 -2.69 -7.93
CA LEU A 86 19.97 -2.78 -7.48
C LEU A 86 20.86 -1.72 -8.15
N SER A 87 20.65 -1.43 -9.43
CA SER A 87 21.43 -0.43 -10.17
C SER A 87 21.14 1.01 -9.75
N LEU A 88 19.96 1.28 -9.22
CA LEU A 88 19.56 2.63 -8.79
C LEU A 88 20.22 3.07 -7.47
N GLY A 89 20.74 2.13 -6.69
CA GLY A 89 21.54 2.44 -5.51
C GLY A 89 20.78 3.16 -4.41
N TRP A 90 19.50 2.80 -4.17
CA TRP A 90 18.77 3.29 -3.00
C TRP A 90 19.36 2.69 -1.73
N SER A 91 19.27 3.41 -0.63
CA SER A 91 19.68 2.89 0.68
C SER A 91 18.84 1.69 1.14
N ASP A 92 17.59 1.63 0.74
CA ASP A 92 16.68 0.51 0.97
C ASP A 92 16.20 -0.07 -0.37
N ILE A 93 16.56 -1.34 -0.63
CA ILE A 93 16.18 -2.02 -1.88
C ILE A 93 14.70 -2.35 -1.91
N GLU A 94 14.08 -2.63 -0.78
CA GLU A 94 12.65 -2.92 -0.68
C GLU A 94 11.84 -1.69 -1.06
N ASP A 95 12.17 -0.52 -0.53
CA ASP A 95 11.55 0.75 -0.90
C ASP A 95 11.73 1.05 -2.39
N CYS A 96 12.90 0.81 -2.93
CA CYS A 96 13.15 0.96 -4.36
C CYS A 96 12.24 0.06 -5.21
N GLN A 97 12.08 -1.19 -4.82
CA GLN A 97 11.17 -2.12 -5.49
C GLN A 97 9.71 -1.68 -5.40
N VAL A 98 9.27 -1.17 -4.26
CA VAL A 98 7.93 -0.61 -4.10
C VAL A 98 7.72 0.59 -5.03
N ALA A 99 8.70 1.48 -5.13
CA ALA A 99 8.66 2.62 -6.06
C ALA A 99 8.57 2.17 -7.53
N LEU A 100 9.34 1.15 -7.93
CA LEU A 100 9.25 0.55 -9.28
C LEU A 100 7.90 -0.12 -9.54
N ALA A 101 7.31 -0.75 -8.53
CA ALA A 101 5.97 -1.30 -8.61
C ALA A 101 4.93 -0.19 -8.85
N ALA A 102 5.09 0.97 -8.21
CA ALA A 102 4.23 2.13 -8.43
C ALA A 102 4.32 2.66 -9.88
N GLU A 103 5.52 2.72 -10.45
CA GLU A 103 5.71 3.08 -11.85
C GLU A 103 5.02 2.07 -12.78
N LYS A 104 5.22 0.78 -12.53
CA LYS A 104 4.66 -0.32 -13.33
C LYS A 104 3.13 -0.35 -13.29
N ALA A 105 2.54 -0.10 -12.14
CA ALA A 105 1.09 0.02 -11.94
C ALA A 105 0.51 1.34 -12.50
N LYS A 106 1.36 2.26 -12.95
CA LYS A 106 0.96 3.62 -13.36
C LYS A 106 0.14 4.31 -12.28
N ALA A 107 0.62 4.20 -11.04
CA ALA A 107 -0.04 4.81 -9.90
C ALA A 107 0.07 6.34 -9.95
N ASP A 108 -0.99 7.02 -9.54
CA ASP A 108 -1.00 8.48 -9.39
C ASP A 108 -0.25 8.89 -8.12
N TYR A 109 -0.37 8.07 -7.06
CA TYR A 109 0.32 8.25 -5.79
C TYR A 109 0.82 6.92 -5.22
N LEU A 110 1.94 7.00 -4.50
CA LEU A 110 2.46 5.93 -3.65
C LEU A 110 2.08 6.26 -2.20
N ILE A 111 1.19 5.46 -1.61
CA ILE A 111 0.69 5.71 -0.26
C ILE A 111 1.62 5.04 0.76
N THR A 112 2.30 5.85 1.56
CA THR A 112 3.32 5.41 2.52
C THR A 112 3.35 6.29 3.75
N ARG A 113 3.78 5.73 4.89
CA ARG A 113 4.11 6.52 6.09
C ARG A 113 5.50 7.18 6.00
N ASP A 114 6.37 6.65 5.17
CA ASP A 114 7.75 7.14 5.00
C ASP A 114 7.94 7.95 3.71
N VAL A 115 7.27 9.09 3.64
CA VAL A 115 7.35 9.97 2.47
C VAL A 115 8.80 10.37 2.14
N LYS A 116 9.65 10.56 3.16
CA LYS A 116 11.07 10.93 2.97
C LYS A 116 11.88 9.78 2.37
N GLY A 117 11.62 8.55 2.77
CA GLY A 117 12.28 7.37 2.21
C GLY A 117 12.00 7.18 0.73
N PHE A 118 10.86 7.67 0.25
CA PHE A 118 10.47 7.63 -1.16
C PHE A 118 10.75 8.94 -1.94
N ALA A 119 11.59 9.82 -1.44
CA ALA A 119 11.90 11.11 -2.10
C ALA A 119 12.44 10.95 -3.54
N ARG A 120 13.06 9.81 -3.88
CA ARG A 120 13.57 9.49 -5.21
C ARG A 120 12.53 8.80 -6.12
N SER A 121 11.33 8.51 -5.62
CA SER A 121 10.28 7.87 -6.41
C SER A 121 9.79 8.80 -7.51
N LEU A 122 9.59 8.26 -8.73
CA LEU A 122 8.96 8.99 -9.84
C LEU A 122 7.44 9.14 -9.62
N VAL A 123 6.83 8.20 -8.90
CA VAL A 123 5.43 8.35 -8.47
C VAL A 123 5.42 9.11 -7.15
N PRO A 124 4.66 10.21 -7.03
CA PRO A 124 4.66 11.04 -5.83
C PRO A 124 4.27 10.25 -4.58
N PRO A 125 5.11 10.21 -3.53
CA PRO A 125 4.73 9.62 -2.25
C PRO A 125 3.81 10.55 -1.48
N MET A 126 2.82 9.98 -0.78
CA MET A 126 1.88 10.71 0.04
C MET A 126 1.47 9.87 1.25
N SER A 127 1.30 10.50 2.43
CA SER A 127 0.80 9.79 3.60
C SER A 127 -0.68 9.43 3.43
N PRO A 128 -1.18 8.37 4.10
CA PRO A 128 -2.60 8.07 4.12
C PRO A 128 -3.46 9.28 4.53
N GLU A 129 -3.05 9.99 5.57
CA GLU A 129 -3.75 11.15 6.10
C GLU A 129 -3.82 12.31 5.10
N ASP A 130 -2.70 12.62 4.44
CA ASP A 130 -2.64 13.69 3.44
C ASP A 130 -3.49 13.35 2.21
N TRP A 131 -3.48 12.09 1.78
CA TRP A 131 -4.32 11.64 0.68
C TRP A 131 -5.81 11.75 1.03
N LEU A 132 -6.20 11.32 2.23
CA LEU A 132 -7.58 11.44 2.71
C LEU A 132 -8.01 12.91 2.80
N GLN A 133 -7.12 13.80 3.28
CA GLN A 133 -7.39 15.23 3.31
C GLN A 133 -7.59 15.79 1.89
N MET A 134 -6.74 15.41 0.95
CA MET A 134 -6.88 15.79 -0.45
C MET A 134 -8.23 15.34 -1.03
N MET A 135 -8.69 14.12 -0.74
CA MET A 135 -9.99 13.61 -1.20
C MET A 135 -11.15 14.40 -0.62
N ARG A 136 -11.09 14.79 0.65
CA ARG A 136 -12.07 15.69 1.27
C ARG A 136 -12.11 17.04 0.56
N ASP A 137 -10.97 17.65 0.35
CA ASP A 137 -10.86 19.01 -0.18
C ASP A 137 -11.22 19.10 -1.68
N THR A 138 -10.87 18.07 -2.47
CA THR A 138 -11.05 18.10 -3.94
C THR A 138 -12.31 17.38 -4.41
N GLN A 139 -12.77 16.33 -3.71
CA GLN A 139 -13.88 15.47 -4.11
C GLN A 139 -15.06 15.52 -3.12
N GLY A 140 -14.88 16.10 -1.95
CA GLY A 140 -15.88 16.10 -0.89
C GLY A 140 -16.14 14.70 -0.28
N LEU A 141 -15.19 13.77 -0.43
CA LEU A 141 -15.32 12.38 0.03
C LEU A 141 -14.67 12.22 1.41
N SER A 142 -15.37 11.52 2.30
CA SER A 142 -14.89 11.12 3.63
C SER A 142 -15.27 9.67 3.89
N TYR A 143 -14.36 8.93 4.53
CA TYR A 143 -14.53 7.49 4.81
C TYR A 143 -14.55 7.21 6.33
N GLU A 144 -14.75 8.25 7.15
CA GLU A 144 -14.64 8.15 8.64
C GLU A 144 -15.76 7.35 9.30
N MET A 145 -16.88 7.14 8.61
CA MET A 145 -18.09 6.51 9.16
C MET A 145 -18.39 5.14 8.53
N VAL A 146 -17.36 4.43 8.09
CA VAL A 146 -17.55 3.11 7.47
C VAL A 146 -17.44 2.03 8.54
N ASP A 147 -18.58 1.47 8.95
CA ASP A 147 -18.65 0.25 9.74
C ASP A 147 -18.56 -0.97 8.79
N TRP A 148 -17.56 -1.80 9.00
CA TRP A 148 -17.28 -3.01 8.20
C TRP A 148 -17.83 -4.25 8.87
#